data_91c85f2fefb19014234f08181a1fbf9d
#
_entry.id   91c85f2fefb19014234f08181a1fbf9d
#
_cell.length_a   1.000
_cell.length_b   1.000
_cell.length_c   1.000
_cell.angle_alpha   90.00
_cell.angle_beta   90.00
_cell.angle_gamma   90.00
#
_symmetry.space_group_name_H-M   'P 1'
#
loop_
_entity.id
_entity.type
_entity.pdbx_description
1 polymer ?
#
loop_
_entity_poly.entity_id
_entity_poly.type
_entity_poly.pdbx_seq_one_letter_code
_entity_poly.pdbx_strand_id
1 'polypeptide(L)'
;MTIMVIGAGSIGTRHFNNLGLLGVKSEAFSMRAGGLTGALARIGQGGLAGVVIATQTQLRLPLIEACAGAGLPVYIEKPLAFDKAELAAIRVAAAPIAARSVVGFMMRYHPAFRYLAQADLSDTYRFSLDIGHDVTQWRQGWRFADSYAAMPTGGGVLLDLCHEIDMAACLFPTATLGPVDSIGHSRYPGVDMATRISLDGSALGTVSMDYLSPVFTRRIDIAGTGQRHRFDLHAGTYFGGSETEPRLLSFPFERNEMFLGLMRDFLALIDGRPTSGVAHLPRLDLVQRQCALIADAYTERRFTGHLTGDKP
;
A
#
# COMPACT_ATOMS: atom_id res chain seq x y z
N MET A 1 3.27 25.79 -9.02
CA MET A 1 2.95 24.75 -8.00
C MET A 1 4.25 24.12 -7.55
N THR A 2 4.52 24.05 -6.24
CA THR A 2 5.70 23.38 -5.67
C THR A 2 5.24 22.28 -4.72
N ILE A 3 5.75 21.06 -4.88
CA ILE A 3 5.44 19.90 -4.02
C ILE A 3 6.67 19.58 -3.17
N MET A 4 6.47 19.49 -1.85
CA MET A 4 7.52 19.04 -0.93
C MET A 4 7.47 17.52 -0.77
N VAL A 5 8.61 16.85 -0.85
CA VAL A 5 8.75 15.40 -0.59
C VAL A 5 9.50 15.21 0.71
N ILE A 6 8.84 14.73 1.75
CA ILE A 6 9.42 14.47 3.07
C ILE A 6 9.82 13.00 3.16
N GLY A 7 11.13 12.76 3.25
CA GLY A 7 11.74 11.44 3.28
C GLY A 7 12.69 11.23 2.11
N ALA A 8 13.97 11.00 2.41
CA ALA A 8 15.04 10.83 1.44
C ALA A 8 15.41 9.34 1.22
N GLY A 9 14.54 8.41 1.61
CA GLY A 9 14.69 6.99 1.32
C GLY A 9 14.32 6.65 -0.12
N SER A 10 14.42 5.37 -0.48
CA SER A 10 14.16 4.89 -1.85
C SER A 10 12.80 5.33 -2.41
N ILE A 11 11.74 5.26 -1.61
CA ILE A 11 10.40 5.64 -2.08
C ILE A 11 10.24 7.17 -2.19
N GLY A 12 10.79 7.94 -1.25
CA GLY A 12 10.78 9.40 -1.35
C GLY A 12 11.58 9.90 -2.56
N THR A 13 12.76 9.31 -2.82
CA THR A 13 13.54 9.60 -4.04
C THR A 13 12.76 9.26 -5.31
N ARG A 14 12.02 8.14 -5.32
CA ARG A 14 11.14 7.79 -6.45
C ARG A 14 10.07 8.84 -6.69
N HIS A 15 9.39 9.29 -5.64
CA HIS A 15 8.36 10.34 -5.76
C HIS A 15 8.95 11.66 -6.24
N PHE A 16 10.12 12.04 -5.72
CA PHE A 16 10.81 13.24 -6.17
C PHE A 16 11.14 13.18 -7.69
N ASN A 17 11.69 12.06 -8.14
CA ASN A 17 11.99 11.83 -9.55
C ASN A 17 10.72 11.81 -10.41
N ASN A 18 9.65 11.17 -9.93
CA ASN A 18 8.37 11.11 -10.64
C ASN A 18 7.72 12.49 -10.80
N LEU A 19 7.82 13.37 -9.80
CA LEU A 19 7.39 14.76 -9.92
C LEU A 19 8.20 15.48 -11.02
N GLY A 20 9.51 15.25 -11.08
CA GLY A 20 10.36 15.76 -12.15
C GLY A 20 9.94 15.27 -13.55
N LEU A 21 9.65 13.97 -13.70
CA LEU A 21 9.13 13.39 -14.94
C LEU A 21 7.78 14.01 -15.37
N LEU A 22 6.98 14.44 -14.41
CA LEU A 22 5.70 15.11 -14.65
C LEU A 22 5.83 16.64 -14.85
N GLY A 23 7.06 17.17 -14.87
CA GLY A 23 7.31 18.60 -15.04
C GLY A 23 6.90 19.46 -13.84
N VAL A 24 6.76 18.87 -12.65
CA VAL A 24 6.32 19.56 -11.44
C VAL A 24 7.53 19.98 -10.62
N LYS A 25 7.58 21.26 -10.25
CA LYS A 25 8.60 21.77 -9.32
C LYS A 25 8.45 21.08 -7.97
N SER A 26 9.53 20.49 -7.48
CA SER A 26 9.54 19.79 -6.21
C SER A 26 10.77 20.13 -5.38
N GLU A 27 10.66 19.99 -4.07
CA GLU A 27 11.77 20.08 -3.12
C GLU A 27 11.81 18.83 -2.24
N ALA A 28 13.01 18.27 -2.02
CA ALA A 28 13.22 17.12 -1.17
C ALA A 28 13.64 17.59 0.24
N PHE A 29 13.00 16.99 1.25
CA PHE A 29 13.34 17.25 2.66
C PHE A 29 13.81 15.96 3.34
N SER A 30 15.05 15.99 3.85
CA SER A 30 15.63 14.87 4.57
C SER A 30 15.32 14.95 6.06
N MET A 31 14.58 13.96 6.57
CA MET A 31 14.31 13.82 8.01
C MET A 31 15.59 13.60 8.84
N ARG A 32 16.66 13.02 8.25
CA ARG A 32 17.94 12.86 8.94
C ARG A 32 18.68 14.19 9.15
N ALA A 33 18.53 15.12 8.20
CA ALA A 33 19.22 16.41 8.26
C ALA A 33 18.41 17.47 9.01
N GLY A 34 17.09 17.55 8.78
CA GLY A 34 16.25 18.63 9.30
C GLY A 34 15.33 18.23 10.46
N GLY A 35 15.13 16.94 10.69
CA GLY A 35 14.25 16.44 11.73
C GLY A 35 12.78 16.79 11.53
N LEU A 36 11.94 16.39 12.48
CA LEU A 36 10.51 16.70 12.47
C LEU A 36 10.27 18.22 12.58
N THR A 37 10.95 18.89 13.50
CA THR A 37 10.84 20.34 13.72
C THR A 37 11.12 21.14 12.45
N GLY A 38 12.17 20.78 11.71
CA GLY A 38 12.50 21.44 10.44
C GLY A 38 11.44 21.22 9.36
N ALA A 39 10.87 20.01 9.28
CA ALA A 39 9.78 19.71 8.34
C ALA A 39 8.52 20.55 8.66
N LEU A 40 8.13 20.61 9.93
CA LEU A 40 6.99 21.41 10.39
C LEU A 40 7.21 22.90 10.11
N ALA A 41 8.42 23.42 10.40
CA ALA A 41 8.78 24.81 10.09
C ALA A 41 8.68 25.11 8.59
N ARG A 42 9.17 24.19 7.73
CA ARG A 42 9.08 24.36 6.26
C ARG A 42 7.63 24.37 5.76
N ILE A 43 6.78 23.50 6.29
CA ILE A 43 5.33 23.50 5.97
C ILE A 43 4.72 24.86 6.34
N GLY A 44 5.03 25.40 7.51
CA GLY A 44 4.49 26.68 8.00
C GLY A 44 5.00 27.91 7.23
N GLN A 45 6.11 27.83 6.49
CA GLN A 45 6.62 28.94 5.68
C GLN A 45 5.75 29.25 4.44
N GLY A 46 4.83 28.36 4.06
CA GLY A 46 3.98 28.53 2.91
C GLY A 46 4.68 28.29 1.56
N GLY A 47 3.98 28.67 0.47
CA GLY A 47 4.50 28.53 -0.90
C GLY A 47 4.48 27.08 -1.45
N LEU A 48 3.92 26.14 -0.71
CA LEU A 48 3.69 24.77 -1.14
C LEU A 48 2.25 24.61 -1.68
N ALA A 49 2.06 23.69 -2.61
CA ALA A 49 0.74 23.31 -3.10
C ALA A 49 0.28 21.93 -2.57
N GLY A 50 1.23 21.14 -2.07
CA GLY A 50 0.98 19.82 -1.48
C GLY A 50 2.25 19.20 -0.94
N VAL A 51 2.10 18.10 -0.22
CA VAL A 51 3.21 17.40 0.44
C VAL A 51 3.12 15.90 0.17
N VAL A 52 4.24 15.27 -0.18
CA VAL A 52 4.40 13.81 -0.21
C VAL A 52 5.08 13.39 1.08
N ILE A 53 4.41 12.56 1.89
CA ILE A 53 4.91 12.04 3.16
C ILE A 53 5.40 10.60 2.96
N ALA A 54 6.71 10.43 2.81
CA ALA A 54 7.40 9.17 2.59
C ALA A 54 8.32 8.79 3.76
N THR A 55 7.85 9.08 4.98
CA THR A 55 8.54 8.82 6.25
C THR A 55 8.14 7.47 6.86
N GLN A 56 8.81 7.09 7.93
CA GLN A 56 8.34 6.05 8.84
C GLN A 56 6.94 6.40 9.36
N THR A 57 6.12 5.38 9.61
CA THR A 57 4.71 5.52 9.94
C THR A 57 4.49 6.39 11.20
N GLN A 58 5.28 6.18 12.24
CA GLN A 58 5.19 6.89 13.52
C GLN A 58 5.41 8.42 13.45
N LEU A 59 5.97 8.91 12.34
CA LEU A 59 6.24 10.34 12.15
C LEU A 59 5.14 11.05 11.35
N ARG A 60 4.08 10.34 10.94
CA ARG A 60 3.10 10.89 9.97
C ARG A 60 2.06 11.80 10.59
N LEU A 61 1.55 11.44 11.76
CA LEU A 61 0.47 12.23 12.39
C LEU A 61 0.82 13.72 12.53
N PRO A 62 1.95 14.12 13.15
CA PRO A 62 2.29 15.54 13.27
C PRO A 62 2.51 16.24 11.93
N LEU A 63 3.00 15.53 10.91
CA LEU A 63 3.15 16.08 9.56
C LEU A 63 1.78 16.30 8.89
N ILE A 64 0.85 15.37 9.08
CA ILE A 64 -0.52 15.48 8.56
C ILE A 64 -1.25 16.63 9.25
N GLU A 65 -1.13 16.78 10.57
CA GLU A 65 -1.70 17.88 11.33
C GLU A 65 -1.21 19.24 10.81
N ALA A 66 0.10 19.38 10.61
CA ALA A 66 0.67 20.60 10.06
C ALA A 66 0.17 20.91 8.64
N CYS A 67 0.11 19.88 7.77
CA CYS A 67 -0.42 20.03 6.41
C CYS A 67 -1.91 20.41 6.42
N ALA A 68 -2.71 19.78 7.26
CA ALA A 68 -4.13 20.08 7.40
C ALA A 68 -4.36 21.51 7.91
N GLY A 69 -3.59 21.93 8.92
CA GLY A 69 -3.61 23.31 9.42
C GLY A 69 -3.23 24.36 8.36
N ALA A 70 -2.38 24.01 7.42
CA ALA A 70 -1.99 24.84 6.28
C ALA A 70 -2.91 24.66 5.04
N GLY A 71 -3.92 23.79 5.09
CA GLY A 71 -4.80 23.48 3.97
C GLY A 71 -4.12 22.73 2.81
N LEU A 72 -2.95 22.13 3.05
CA LEU A 72 -2.14 21.45 2.05
C LEU A 72 -2.57 19.99 1.87
N PRO A 73 -3.02 19.58 0.68
CA PRO A 73 -3.26 18.17 0.37
C PRO A 73 -1.97 17.32 0.51
N VAL A 74 -2.16 16.05 0.88
CA VAL A 74 -1.04 15.13 1.12
C VAL A 74 -1.15 13.85 0.28
N TYR A 75 0.00 13.38 -0.21
CA TYR A 75 0.20 12.02 -0.66
C TYR A 75 0.94 11.29 0.46
N ILE A 76 0.32 10.30 1.09
CA ILE A 76 0.90 9.61 2.24
C ILE A 76 1.25 8.17 1.83
N GLU A 77 2.50 7.74 2.05
CA GLU A 77 2.89 6.37 1.79
C GLU A 77 2.16 5.37 2.71
N LYS A 78 1.95 4.18 2.18
CA LYS A 78 1.38 3.04 2.92
C LYS A 78 2.39 2.45 3.95
N PRO A 79 1.93 1.74 4.99
CA PRO A 79 0.58 1.78 5.54
C PRO A 79 0.30 3.15 6.15
N LEU A 80 -0.96 3.60 6.16
CA LEU A 80 -1.29 4.92 6.72
C LEU A 80 -0.97 5.00 8.22
N ALA A 81 -1.34 3.96 8.95
CA ALA A 81 -0.99 3.66 10.33
C ALA A 81 -1.03 2.15 10.54
N PHE A 82 -0.45 1.65 11.61
CA PHE A 82 -0.53 0.24 12.04
C PHE A 82 -1.21 0.09 13.42
N ASP A 83 -1.66 1.18 13.99
CA ASP A 83 -2.38 1.26 15.25
C ASP A 83 -3.74 1.94 15.03
N LYS A 84 -4.78 1.40 15.67
CA LYS A 84 -6.17 1.91 15.54
C LYS A 84 -6.32 3.32 16.08
N ALA A 85 -5.67 3.64 17.18
CA ALA A 85 -5.77 4.96 17.82
C ALA A 85 -5.06 6.02 16.95
N GLU A 86 -3.87 5.70 16.43
CA GLU A 86 -3.16 6.56 15.49
C GLU A 86 -3.98 6.78 14.20
N LEU A 87 -4.57 5.71 13.66
CA LEU A 87 -5.44 5.81 12.48
C LEU A 87 -6.65 6.71 12.73
N ALA A 88 -7.29 6.61 13.89
CA ALA A 88 -8.40 7.47 14.28
C ALA A 88 -7.95 8.93 14.41
N ALA A 89 -6.79 9.20 15.02
CA ALA A 89 -6.22 10.53 15.12
C ALA A 89 -5.90 11.13 13.74
N ILE A 90 -5.27 10.36 12.85
CA ILE A 90 -5.00 10.77 11.46
C ILE A 90 -6.29 11.13 10.73
N ARG A 91 -7.34 10.32 10.89
CA ARG A 91 -8.65 10.58 10.25
C ARG A 91 -9.23 11.93 10.68
N VAL A 92 -9.16 12.24 11.98
CA VAL A 92 -9.64 13.53 12.51
C VAL A 92 -8.77 14.68 11.99
N ALA A 93 -7.46 14.56 12.11
CA ALA A 93 -6.52 15.59 11.70
C ALA A 93 -6.62 15.92 10.19
N ALA A 94 -6.71 14.88 9.36
CA ALA A 94 -6.74 15.01 7.90
C ALA A 94 -8.10 15.43 7.35
N ALA A 95 -9.18 15.44 8.13
CA ALA A 95 -10.54 15.68 7.64
C ALA A 95 -10.67 16.90 6.70
N PRO A 96 -10.04 18.08 6.97
CA PRO A 96 -10.15 19.25 6.09
C PRO A 96 -9.52 19.07 4.71
N ILE A 97 -8.57 18.15 4.56
CA ILE A 97 -7.81 17.94 3.32
C ILE A 97 -8.05 16.56 2.69
N ALA A 98 -8.80 15.67 3.35
CA ALA A 98 -8.92 14.25 2.99
C ALA A 98 -9.43 14.03 1.56
N ALA A 99 -10.38 14.84 1.11
CA ALA A 99 -10.95 14.73 -0.24
C ALA A 99 -9.98 15.13 -1.37
N ARG A 100 -8.86 15.81 -1.05
CA ARG A 100 -7.82 16.19 -2.00
C ARG A 100 -6.51 15.44 -1.75
N SER A 101 -6.50 14.48 -0.83
CA SER A 101 -5.33 13.71 -0.41
C SER A 101 -5.47 12.25 -0.80
N VAL A 102 -4.33 11.55 -0.94
CA VAL A 102 -4.29 10.14 -1.34
C VAL A 102 -3.38 9.32 -0.42
N VAL A 103 -3.64 8.02 -0.33
CA VAL A 103 -2.74 7.03 0.28
C VAL A 103 -2.02 6.25 -0.82
N GLY A 104 -0.77 5.89 -0.61
CA GLY A 104 0.14 5.29 -1.58
C GLY A 104 -0.23 3.86 -2.02
N PHE A 105 -1.49 3.55 -2.23
CA PHE A 105 -1.96 2.26 -2.74
C PHE A 105 -1.83 2.17 -4.26
N MET A 106 -0.58 2.21 -4.75
CA MET A 106 -0.28 2.26 -6.18
C MET A 106 -0.71 1.02 -6.96
N MET A 107 -0.93 -0.14 -6.29
CA MET A 107 -1.40 -1.36 -6.97
C MET A 107 -2.79 -1.22 -7.58
N ARG A 108 -3.60 -0.27 -7.14
CA ARG A 108 -4.88 0.08 -7.77
C ARG A 108 -4.74 0.61 -9.20
N TYR A 109 -3.52 1.00 -9.60
CA TYR A 109 -3.16 1.45 -10.96
C TYR A 109 -2.57 0.33 -11.82
N HIS A 110 -2.39 -0.87 -11.27
CA HIS A 110 -1.96 -2.03 -12.06
C HIS A 110 -3.05 -2.39 -13.09
N PRO A 111 -2.71 -2.55 -14.39
CA PRO A 111 -3.73 -2.79 -15.43
C PRO A 111 -4.60 -4.03 -15.17
N ALA A 112 -4.02 -5.11 -14.65
CA ALA A 112 -4.77 -6.31 -14.27
C ALA A 112 -5.75 -6.05 -13.12
N PHE A 113 -5.36 -5.27 -12.10
CA PHE A 113 -6.27 -4.88 -11.03
C PHE A 113 -7.41 -4.00 -11.55
N ARG A 114 -7.11 -3.04 -12.43
CA ARG A 114 -8.13 -2.18 -13.06
C ARG A 114 -9.16 -2.99 -13.86
N TYR A 115 -8.69 -4.02 -14.58
CA TYR A 115 -9.57 -4.95 -15.28
C TYR A 115 -10.48 -5.67 -14.29
N LEU A 116 -9.91 -6.24 -13.22
CA LEU A 116 -10.64 -7.01 -12.22
C LEU A 116 -11.63 -6.15 -11.42
N ALA A 117 -11.28 -4.90 -11.13
CA ALA A 117 -12.15 -3.95 -10.44
C ALA A 117 -13.41 -3.54 -11.24
N GLN A 118 -13.47 -3.89 -12.53
CA GLN A 118 -14.63 -3.67 -13.41
C GLN A 118 -15.40 -4.96 -13.70
N ALA A 119 -14.88 -6.11 -13.25
CA ALA A 119 -15.54 -7.39 -13.46
C ALA A 119 -16.72 -7.57 -12.50
N ASP A 120 -17.73 -8.31 -12.93
CA ASP A 120 -18.76 -8.78 -12.02
C ASP A 120 -18.21 -9.94 -11.20
N LEU A 121 -18.07 -9.73 -9.89
CA LEU A 121 -17.58 -10.70 -8.92
C LEU A 121 -18.68 -11.18 -7.97
N SER A 122 -19.94 -10.92 -8.28
CA SER A 122 -21.10 -11.20 -7.41
C SER A 122 -21.32 -12.69 -7.16
N ASP A 123 -20.87 -13.55 -8.07
CA ASP A 123 -20.97 -15.01 -7.97
C ASP A 123 -19.79 -15.68 -7.26
N THR A 124 -18.83 -14.88 -6.74
CA THR A 124 -17.62 -15.39 -6.10
C THR A 124 -17.96 -16.12 -4.79
N TYR A 125 -17.44 -17.34 -4.64
CA TYR A 125 -17.52 -18.11 -3.40
C TYR A 125 -16.18 -18.25 -2.67
N ARG A 126 -15.03 -18.04 -3.35
CA ARG A 126 -13.71 -17.97 -2.73
C ARG A 126 -12.73 -17.11 -3.53
N PHE A 127 -11.76 -16.54 -2.82
CA PHE A 127 -10.64 -15.82 -3.45
C PHE A 127 -9.35 -15.96 -2.65
N SER A 128 -8.21 -15.82 -3.33
CA SER A 128 -6.90 -15.65 -2.68
C SER A 128 -6.08 -14.55 -3.36
N LEU A 129 -5.32 -13.83 -2.55
CA LEU A 129 -4.26 -12.91 -2.99
C LEU A 129 -2.97 -13.33 -2.32
N ASP A 130 -1.95 -13.65 -3.13
CA ASP A 130 -0.71 -14.22 -2.65
C ASP A 130 0.48 -13.39 -3.14
N ILE A 131 1.38 -13.03 -2.23
CA ILE A 131 2.66 -12.41 -2.56
C ILE A 131 3.79 -13.04 -1.74
N GLY A 132 4.84 -13.43 -2.43
CA GLY A 132 6.06 -13.92 -1.79
C GLY A 132 7.29 -13.35 -2.47
N HIS A 133 8.27 -12.94 -1.67
CA HIS A 133 9.50 -12.38 -2.17
C HIS A 133 10.64 -12.59 -1.17
N ASP A 134 11.77 -13.13 -1.62
CA ASP A 134 12.98 -13.19 -0.79
C ASP A 134 13.48 -11.77 -0.49
N VAL A 135 13.28 -11.35 0.74
CA VAL A 135 13.61 -9.99 1.20
C VAL A 135 15.11 -9.69 1.05
N THR A 136 15.97 -10.69 1.08
CA THR A 136 17.41 -10.52 0.92
C THR A 136 17.81 -10.09 -0.50
N GLN A 137 16.94 -10.33 -1.48
CA GLN A 137 17.15 -10.01 -2.89
C GLN A 137 16.59 -8.63 -3.29
N TRP A 138 16.01 -7.86 -2.38
CA TRP A 138 15.34 -6.60 -2.73
C TRP A 138 16.28 -5.54 -3.28
N ARG A 139 17.51 -5.49 -2.76
CA ARG A 139 18.50 -4.48 -3.16
C ARG A 139 19.91 -4.98 -2.91
N GLN A 140 20.78 -4.70 -3.86
CA GLN A 140 22.21 -4.96 -3.68
C GLN A 140 22.77 -4.13 -2.52
N GLY A 141 23.53 -4.77 -1.63
CA GLY A 141 24.13 -4.11 -0.47
C GLY A 141 23.17 -3.71 0.67
N TRP A 142 21.90 -4.11 0.58
CA TRP A 142 20.91 -3.89 1.62
C TRP A 142 20.85 -5.09 2.58
N ARG A 143 20.73 -4.82 3.87
CA ARG A 143 20.54 -5.86 4.89
C ARG A 143 19.18 -5.68 5.56
N PHE A 144 18.45 -6.77 5.71
CA PHE A 144 17.14 -6.79 6.38
C PHE A 144 17.22 -6.19 7.79
N ALA A 145 18.23 -6.60 8.58
CA ALA A 145 18.42 -6.15 9.96
C ALA A 145 18.54 -4.62 10.12
N ASP A 146 18.99 -3.91 9.08
CA ASP A 146 19.19 -2.44 9.13
C ASP A 146 17.96 -1.68 8.60
N SER A 147 16.88 -2.40 8.26
CA SER A 147 15.71 -1.82 7.62
C SER A 147 14.56 -1.59 8.60
N TYR A 148 13.61 -0.75 8.19
CA TYR A 148 12.34 -0.59 8.91
C TYR A 148 11.54 -1.91 8.97
N ALA A 149 11.70 -2.79 7.98
CA ALA A 149 11.01 -4.07 7.92
C ALA A 149 11.41 -5.02 9.07
N ALA A 150 12.61 -4.85 9.64
CA ALA A 150 13.09 -5.61 10.80
C ALA A 150 12.72 -4.98 12.16
N MET A 151 12.00 -3.87 12.17
CA MET A 151 11.60 -3.21 13.42
C MET A 151 10.53 -4.04 14.15
N PRO A 152 10.68 -4.31 15.46
CA PRO A 152 9.70 -5.07 16.26
C PRO A 152 8.30 -4.45 16.26
N THR A 153 8.23 -3.12 16.12
CA THR A 153 6.97 -2.36 16.02
C THR A 153 6.95 -1.61 14.70
N GLY A 154 5.93 -1.84 13.90
CA GLY A 154 5.75 -1.20 12.59
C GLY A 154 6.57 -1.83 11.46
N GLY A 155 7.33 -2.92 11.73
CA GLY A 155 7.97 -3.76 10.71
C GLY A 155 7.14 -5.00 10.40
N GLY A 156 7.73 -5.89 9.59
CA GLY A 156 7.13 -7.16 9.19
C GLY A 156 6.46 -7.14 7.82
N VAL A 157 6.23 -8.35 7.32
CA VAL A 157 5.73 -8.57 5.96
C VAL A 157 4.32 -8.04 5.77
N LEU A 158 3.47 -8.12 6.80
CA LEU A 158 2.08 -7.68 6.73
C LEU A 158 1.98 -6.19 6.37
N LEU A 159 2.72 -5.33 7.04
CA LEU A 159 2.69 -3.88 6.79
C LEU A 159 3.44 -3.51 5.51
N ASP A 160 4.51 -4.23 5.21
CA ASP A 160 5.31 -3.92 4.03
C ASP A 160 4.61 -4.33 2.73
N LEU A 161 3.94 -5.47 2.72
CA LEU A 161 3.22 -5.99 1.57
C LEU A 161 1.68 -5.82 1.67
N CYS A 162 1.20 -4.81 2.40
CA CYS A 162 -0.22 -4.58 2.68
C CYS A 162 -1.08 -4.22 1.45
N HIS A 163 -0.50 -4.10 0.27
CA HIS A 163 -1.25 -3.87 -0.96
C HIS A 163 -2.25 -4.99 -1.28
N GLU A 164 -1.94 -6.24 -0.90
CA GLU A 164 -2.83 -7.37 -1.09
C GLU A 164 -4.08 -7.24 -0.24
N ILE A 165 -3.94 -6.76 1.00
CA ILE A 165 -5.09 -6.47 1.88
C ILE A 165 -5.94 -5.34 1.29
N ASP A 166 -5.29 -4.28 0.80
CA ASP A 166 -5.95 -3.17 0.13
C ASP A 166 -6.74 -3.63 -1.10
N MET A 167 -6.13 -4.40 -1.99
CA MET A 167 -6.77 -4.94 -3.19
C MET A 167 -7.95 -5.86 -2.84
N ALA A 168 -7.77 -6.78 -1.86
CA ALA A 168 -8.84 -7.66 -1.40
C ALA A 168 -10.04 -6.86 -0.86
N ALA A 169 -9.79 -5.85 -0.03
CA ALA A 169 -10.84 -5.00 0.54
C ALA A 169 -11.53 -4.08 -0.50
N CYS A 170 -10.87 -3.79 -1.63
CA CYS A 170 -11.50 -3.10 -2.75
C CYS A 170 -12.44 -4.03 -3.54
N LEU A 171 -11.98 -5.24 -3.85
CA LEU A 171 -12.72 -6.21 -4.67
C LEU A 171 -13.88 -6.83 -3.88
N PHE A 172 -13.71 -7.01 -2.58
CA PHE A 172 -14.67 -7.62 -1.66
C PHE A 172 -14.98 -6.67 -0.49
N PRO A 173 -15.76 -5.60 -0.73
CA PRO A 173 -15.96 -4.54 0.25
C PRO A 173 -16.75 -4.96 1.49
N THR A 174 -17.42 -6.11 1.49
CA THR A 174 -18.14 -6.66 2.64
C THR A 174 -17.34 -7.67 3.45
N ALA A 175 -16.14 -8.08 2.96
CA ALA A 175 -15.30 -9.05 3.68
C ALA A 175 -14.81 -8.47 5.02
N THR A 176 -14.86 -9.26 6.07
CA THR A 176 -14.42 -8.91 7.43
C THR A 176 -13.17 -9.68 7.81
N LEU A 177 -12.42 -9.17 8.77
CA LEU A 177 -11.21 -9.82 9.26
C LEU A 177 -11.59 -11.11 10.02
N GLY A 178 -11.03 -12.23 9.59
CA GLY A 178 -10.97 -13.49 10.30
C GLY A 178 -9.61 -13.69 10.97
N PRO A 179 -9.20 -14.94 11.26
CA PRO A 179 -7.92 -15.25 11.88
C PRO A 179 -6.72 -14.71 11.07
N VAL A 180 -5.73 -14.18 11.81
CA VAL A 180 -4.44 -13.72 11.28
C VAL A 180 -3.33 -14.54 11.92
N ASP A 181 -2.72 -15.42 11.14
CA ASP A 181 -1.65 -16.31 11.60
C ASP A 181 -0.32 -15.89 10.98
N SER A 182 0.71 -15.77 11.81
CA SER A 182 2.04 -15.34 11.38
C SER A 182 3.14 -16.33 11.80
N ILE A 183 4.17 -16.40 11.00
CA ILE A 183 5.44 -17.04 11.34
C ILE A 183 6.47 -15.94 11.56
N GLY A 184 7.11 -15.94 12.72
CA GLY A 184 8.19 -15.02 13.07
C GLY A 184 9.57 -15.60 12.78
N HIS A 185 10.60 -14.90 13.26
CA HIS A 185 11.98 -15.37 13.22
C HIS A 185 12.64 -15.12 14.59
N SER A 186 13.41 -16.11 15.09
CA SER A 186 14.03 -16.03 16.42
C SER A 186 14.96 -14.83 16.62
N ARG A 187 15.61 -14.36 15.56
CA ARG A 187 16.48 -13.17 15.59
C ARG A 187 15.73 -11.82 15.51
N TYR A 188 14.46 -11.85 15.12
CA TYR A 188 13.65 -10.62 14.93
C TYR A 188 12.32 -10.73 15.70
N PRO A 189 12.36 -10.65 17.04
CA PRO A 189 11.16 -10.76 17.86
C PRO A 189 10.09 -9.73 17.45
N GLY A 190 8.84 -10.19 17.33
CA GLY A 190 7.72 -9.31 16.95
C GLY A 190 7.59 -9.00 15.45
N VAL A 191 8.52 -9.47 14.63
CA VAL A 191 8.51 -9.28 13.16
C VAL A 191 7.96 -10.54 12.49
N ASP A 192 6.90 -10.39 11.73
CA ASP A 192 6.32 -11.46 10.92
C ASP A 192 7.09 -11.62 9.60
N MET A 193 7.53 -12.86 9.33
CA MET A 193 8.23 -13.25 8.09
C MET A 193 7.29 -13.82 7.04
N ALA A 194 6.21 -14.44 7.52
CA ALA A 194 5.10 -14.88 6.69
C ALA A 194 3.80 -14.66 7.45
N THR A 195 2.75 -14.22 6.76
CA THR A 195 1.44 -13.98 7.35
C THR A 195 0.35 -14.46 6.42
N ARG A 196 -0.63 -15.16 7.00
CA ARG A 196 -1.87 -15.54 6.35
C ARG A 196 -3.04 -14.88 7.07
N ILE A 197 -3.88 -14.21 6.31
CA ILE A 197 -5.09 -13.52 6.78
C ILE A 197 -6.28 -14.23 6.18
N SER A 198 -7.24 -14.64 7.00
CA SER A 198 -8.55 -15.08 6.55
C SER A 198 -9.48 -13.87 6.44
N LEU A 199 -10.29 -13.85 5.40
CA LEU A 199 -11.31 -12.82 5.17
C LEU A 199 -12.66 -13.53 5.01
N ASP A 200 -13.61 -13.19 5.87
CA ASP A 200 -14.93 -13.81 5.93
C ASP A 200 -16.00 -12.86 5.34
N GLY A 201 -17.03 -13.43 4.73
CA GLY A 201 -18.12 -12.65 4.13
C GLY A 201 -18.96 -13.47 3.17
N SER A 202 -19.40 -12.87 2.08
CA SER A 202 -20.13 -13.58 1.00
C SER A 202 -19.26 -14.60 0.27
N ALA A 203 -17.93 -14.47 0.37
CA ALA A 203 -16.95 -15.40 -0.15
C ALA A 203 -15.86 -15.67 0.90
N LEU A 204 -15.26 -16.86 0.85
CA LEU A 204 -14.11 -17.22 1.68
C LEU A 204 -12.84 -16.63 1.07
N GLY A 205 -12.20 -15.71 1.76
CA GLY A 205 -11.01 -15.01 1.32
C GLY A 205 -9.75 -15.42 2.06
N THR A 206 -8.62 -15.37 1.37
CA THR A 206 -7.29 -15.53 1.96
C THR A 206 -6.33 -14.51 1.39
N VAL A 207 -5.54 -13.87 2.24
CA VAL A 207 -4.39 -13.06 1.82
C VAL A 207 -3.15 -13.69 2.45
N SER A 208 -2.17 -14.07 1.62
CA SER A 208 -0.91 -14.68 2.08
C SER A 208 0.27 -13.85 1.61
N MET A 209 1.21 -13.61 2.50
CA MET A 209 2.40 -12.82 2.20
C MET A 209 3.62 -13.35 2.93
N ASP A 210 4.78 -13.33 2.27
CA ASP A 210 6.03 -13.74 2.89
C ASP A 210 7.27 -13.01 2.34
N TYR A 211 8.32 -13.00 3.18
CA TYR A 211 9.66 -12.51 2.87
C TYR A 211 10.62 -13.62 2.43
N LEU A 212 10.15 -14.84 2.22
CA LEU A 212 10.96 -16.06 2.21
C LEU A 212 10.95 -16.75 0.85
N SER A 213 9.98 -16.44 0.00
CA SER A 213 9.81 -17.09 -1.30
C SER A 213 11.06 -16.92 -2.18
N PRO A 214 11.73 -18.01 -2.59
CA PRO A 214 12.96 -17.95 -3.40
C PRO A 214 12.68 -17.44 -4.82
N VAL A 215 11.42 -17.48 -5.23
CA VAL A 215 10.93 -16.95 -6.52
C VAL A 215 9.84 -15.91 -6.23
N PHE A 216 10.00 -14.72 -6.80
CA PHE A 216 8.98 -13.69 -6.67
C PHE A 216 7.64 -14.17 -7.24
N THR A 217 6.60 -14.12 -6.42
CA THR A 217 5.23 -14.45 -6.81
C THR A 217 4.29 -13.32 -6.40
N ARG A 218 3.33 -12.98 -7.27
CA ARG A 218 2.24 -12.07 -6.94
C ARG A 218 1.01 -12.46 -7.74
N ARG A 219 0.04 -13.09 -7.09
CA ARG A 219 -1.10 -13.74 -7.74
C ARG A 219 -2.43 -13.36 -7.12
N ILE A 220 -3.46 -13.37 -7.96
CA ILE A 220 -4.87 -13.30 -7.55
C ILE A 220 -5.58 -14.48 -8.18
N ASP A 221 -6.32 -15.25 -7.37
CA ASP A 221 -7.22 -16.32 -7.82
C ASP A 221 -8.61 -16.08 -7.23
N ILE A 222 -9.61 -15.94 -8.09
CA ILE A 222 -11.01 -15.74 -7.71
C ILE A 222 -11.85 -16.81 -8.40
N ALA A 223 -12.64 -17.54 -7.64
CA ALA A 223 -13.52 -18.58 -8.13
C ALA A 223 -14.98 -18.21 -7.87
N GLY A 224 -15.72 -18.00 -8.94
CA GLY A 224 -17.16 -17.84 -8.99
C GLY A 224 -17.84 -19.10 -9.53
N THR A 225 -19.15 -19.16 -9.43
CA THR A 225 -19.95 -20.28 -9.95
C THR A 225 -20.04 -20.29 -11.47
N GLY A 226 -19.97 -19.12 -12.11
CA GLY A 226 -20.02 -18.95 -13.56
C GLY A 226 -18.66 -18.73 -14.20
N GLN A 227 -17.69 -18.19 -13.47
CA GLN A 227 -16.38 -17.86 -14.03
C GLN A 227 -15.28 -17.91 -12.98
N ARG A 228 -14.06 -18.00 -13.47
CA ARG A 228 -12.84 -17.95 -12.66
C ARG A 228 -11.91 -16.87 -13.18
N HIS A 229 -11.18 -16.21 -12.27
CA HIS A 229 -10.13 -15.23 -12.60
C HIS A 229 -8.83 -15.63 -11.92
N ARG A 230 -7.77 -15.80 -12.72
CA ARG A 230 -6.41 -16.08 -12.24
C ARG A 230 -5.45 -15.08 -12.85
N PHE A 231 -4.79 -14.33 -12.01
CA PHE A 231 -3.78 -13.37 -12.43
C PHE A 231 -2.41 -13.75 -11.88
N ASP A 232 -1.41 -13.68 -12.73
CA ASP A 232 -0.03 -13.48 -12.31
C ASP A 232 0.28 -12.00 -12.54
N LEU A 233 0.31 -11.22 -11.47
CA LEU A 233 0.52 -9.77 -11.53
C LEU A 233 1.97 -9.41 -11.88
N HIS A 234 2.92 -10.32 -11.66
CA HIS A 234 4.32 -10.13 -12.02
C HIS A 234 4.54 -10.34 -13.52
N ALA A 235 4.00 -11.43 -14.04
CA ALA A 235 4.07 -11.73 -15.47
C ALA A 235 3.09 -10.88 -16.31
N GLY A 236 2.10 -10.22 -15.68
CA GLY A 236 1.06 -9.49 -16.37
C GLY A 236 0.14 -10.40 -17.19
N THR A 237 -0.10 -11.63 -16.72
CA THR A 237 -0.94 -12.60 -17.42
C THR A 237 -2.23 -12.89 -16.67
N TYR A 238 -3.30 -13.12 -17.43
CA TYR A 238 -4.60 -13.52 -16.93
C TYR A 238 -5.09 -14.77 -17.66
N PHE A 239 -5.57 -15.71 -16.88
CA PHE A 239 -6.32 -16.85 -17.37
C PHE A 239 -7.65 -16.91 -16.61
N GLY A 240 -8.78 -16.97 -17.34
CA GLY A 240 -10.09 -16.99 -16.70
C GLY A 240 -11.23 -17.32 -17.65
N GLY A 241 -12.46 -16.96 -17.23
CA GLY A 241 -13.69 -17.36 -17.91
C GLY A 241 -14.24 -18.69 -17.41
N SER A 242 -14.95 -19.41 -18.26
CA SER A 242 -15.50 -20.76 -18.02
C SER A 242 -14.82 -21.80 -18.91
N GLU A 243 -15.18 -23.07 -18.75
CA GLU A 243 -14.69 -24.15 -19.65
C GLU A 243 -15.13 -23.94 -21.10
N THR A 244 -16.33 -23.37 -21.30
CA THR A 244 -16.89 -23.12 -22.63
C THR A 244 -16.39 -21.82 -23.25
N GLU A 245 -15.97 -20.86 -22.41
CA GLU A 245 -15.50 -19.55 -22.85
C GLU A 245 -14.18 -19.17 -22.11
N PRO A 246 -13.08 -19.89 -22.36
CA PRO A 246 -11.81 -19.57 -21.73
C PRO A 246 -11.25 -18.25 -22.29
N ARG A 247 -10.64 -17.46 -21.42
CA ARG A 247 -10.01 -16.18 -21.76
C ARG A 247 -8.56 -16.18 -21.33
N LEU A 248 -7.67 -15.82 -22.24
CA LEU A 248 -6.27 -15.59 -21.97
C LEU A 248 -5.93 -14.14 -22.38
N LEU A 249 -5.50 -13.33 -21.42
CA LEU A 249 -5.15 -11.92 -21.67
C LEU A 249 -3.75 -11.62 -21.15
N SER A 250 -3.14 -10.59 -21.72
CA SER A 250 -1.88 -10.04 -21.26
C SER A 250 -2.05 -8.58 -20.87
N PHE A 251 -1.43 -8.19 -19.77
CA PHE A 251 -1.43 -6.83 -19.22
C PHE A 251 0.02 -6.35 -19.06
N PRO A 252 0.70 -6.03 -20.16
CA PRO A 252 2.07 -5.50 -20.08
C PRO A 252 2.05 -4.17 -19.31
N PHE A 253 3.02 -3.96 -18.44
CA PHE A 253 3.12 -2.73 -17.66
C PHE A 253 4.54 -2.44 -17.22
N GLU A 254 4.82 -1.16 -17.04
CA GLU A 254 6.03 -0.69 -16.37
C GLU A 254 5.69 -0.33 -14.93
N ARG A 255 6.42 -0.90 -13.97
CA ARG A 255 6.15 -0.72 -12.54
C ARG A 255 6.01 0.75 -12.13
N ASN A 256 6.81 1.64 -12.73
CA ASN A 256 6.78 3.05 -12.38
C ASN A 256 5.50 3.76 -12.84
N GLU A 257 4.82 3.26 -13.87
CA GLU A 257 3.56 3.84 -14.34
C GLU A 257 2.45 3.78 -13.28
N MET A 258 2.46 2.79 -12.38
CA MET A 258 1.53 2.75 -11.26
C MET A 258 1.72 3.94 -10.31
N PHE A 259 2.98 4.27 -9.99
CA PHE A 259 3.31 5.43 -9.16
C PHE A 259 3.01 6.75 -9.87
N LEU A 260 3.35 6.84 -11.15
CA LEU A 260 3.04 8.02 -11.98
C LEU A 260 1.53 8.23 -12.11
N GLY A 261 0.76 7.16 -12.30
CA GLY A 261 -0.70 7.23 -12.37
C GLY A 261 -1.31 7.81 -11.11
N LEU A 262 -0.93 7.29 -9.94
CA LEU A 262 -1.41 7.82 -8.66
C LEU A 262 -0.92 9.25 -8.40
N MET A 263 0.33 9.58 -8.79
CA MET A 263 0.83 10.94 -8.66
C MET A 263 0.08 11.94 -9.58
N ARG A 264 -0.25 11.55 -10.81
CA ARG A 264 -1.08 12.38 -11.72
C ARG A 264 -2.45 12.67 -11.10
N ASP A 265 -3.08 11.68 -10.47
CA ASP A 265 -4.37 11.86 -9.82
C ASP A 265 -4.26 12.73 -8.56
N PHE A 266 -3.21 12.58 -7.78
CA PHE A 266 -2.93 13.48 -6.65
C PHE A 266 -2.79 14.94 -7.11
N LEU A 267 -2.02 15.18 -8.17
CA LEU A 267 -1.86 16.52 -8.75
C LEU A 267 -3.20 17.07 -9.32
N ALA A 268 -4.01 16.21 -9.93
CA ALA A 268 -5.33 16.59 -10.42
C ALA A 268 -6.26 17.01 -9.27
N LEU A 269 -6.23 16.28 -8.13
CA LEU A 269 -6.98 16.64 -6.93
C LEU A 269 -6.55 17.98 -6.33
N ILE A 270 -5.25 18.29 -6.35
CA ILE A 270 -4.72 19.58 -5.90
C ILE A 270 -5.29 20.71 -6.77
N ASP A 271 -5.26 20.53 -8.09
CA ASP A 271 -5.70 21.54 -9.07
C ASP A 271 -7.22 21.58 -9.27
N GLY A 272 -8.01 20.72 -8.61
CA GLY A 272 -9.45 20.61 -8.83
C GLY A 272 -9.82 20.10 -10.23
N ARG A 273 -8.91 19.40 -10.90
CA ARG A 273 -9.11 18.80 -12.23
C ARG A 273 -9.68 17.38 -12.13
N PRO A 274 -10.35 16.87 -13.17
CA PRO A 274 -10.77 15.48 -13.24
C PRO A 274 -9.57 14.52 -13.08
N THR A 275 -9.78 13.46 -12.30
CA THR A 275 -8.81 12.35 -12.15
C THR A 275 -8.91 11.36 -13.30
N SER A 276 -8.04 10.37 -13.34
CA SER A 276 -7.98 9.34 -14.40
C SER A 276 -9.22 8.43 -14.45
N GLY A 277 -10.16 8.54 -13.50
CA GLY A 277 -11.33 7.67 -13.41
C GLY A 277 -11.00 6.24 -13.01
N VAL A 278 -9.84 6.01 -12.39
CA VAL A 278 -9.50 4.69 -11.82
C VAL A 278 -10.57 4.33 -10.79
N ALA A 279 -11.19 3.17 -10.99
CA ALA A 279 -12.07 2.59 -9.98
C ALA A 279 -11.29 2.46 -8.66
N HIS A 280 -11.94 2.79 -7.55
CA HIS A 280 -11.29 2.77 -6.25
C HIS A 280 -10.06 3.70 -6.12
N LEU A 281 -10.13 4.94 -6.65
CA LEU A 281 -9.11 5.96 -6.38
C LEU A 281 -8.78 6.00 -4.87
N PRO A 282 -7.49 5.85 -4.46
CA PRO A 282 -7.12 5.74 -3.05
C PRO A 282 -7.11 7.11 -2.34
N ARG A 283 -8.20 7.84 -2.45
CA ARG A 283 -8.44 9.12 -1.78
C ARG A 283 -8.57 8.88 -0.29
N LEU A 284 -7.97 9.73 0.53
CA LEU A 284 -7.83 9.51 1.97
C LEU A 284 -9.17 9.38 2.70
N ASP A 285 -10.22 10.06 2.25
CA ASP A 285 -11.57 9.93 2.80
C ASP A 285 -12.29 8.62 2.41
N LEU A 286 -11.84 7.94 1.33
CA LEU A 286 -12.46 6.73 0.81
C LEU A 286 -11.75 5.43 1.23
N VAL A 287 -10.50 5.49 1.72
CA VAL A 287 -9.70 4.30 2.06
C VAL A 287 -9.72 3.93 3.54
N GLN A 288 -10.61 4.52 4.32
CA GLN A 288 -10.64 4.34 5.77
C GLN A 288 -10.80 2.88 6.18
N ARG A 289 -11.65 2.14 5.46
CA ARG A 289 -11.89 0.73 5.72
C ARG A 289 -10.65 -0.13 5.44
N GLN A 290 -9.96 0.11 4.31
CA GLN A 290 -8.75 -0.62 3.95
C GLN A 290 -7.63 -0.38 4.97
N CYS A 291 -7.46 0.88 5.39
CA CYS A 291 -6.48 1.23 6.41
C CYS A 291 -6.83 0.62 7.78
N ALA A 292 -8.11 0.56 8.14
CA ALA A 292 -8.57 -0.10 9.35
C ALA A 292 -8.28 -1.61 9.30
N LEU A 293 -8.60 -2.28 8.19
CA LEU A 293 -8.35 -3.71 8.01
C LEU A 293 -6.86 -4.05 8.14
N ILE A 294 -5.97 -3.21 7.60
CA ILE A 294 -4.51 -3.37 7.73
C ILE A 294 -4.08 -3.23 9.20
N ALA A 295 -4.54 -2.18 9.89
CA ALA A 295 -4.21 -1.95 11.31
C ALA A 295 -4.76 -3.05 12.22
N ASP A 296 -5.99 -3.51 11.95
CA ASP A 296 -6.63 -4.61 12.68
C ASP A 296 -5.86 -5.91 12.48
N ALA A 297 -5.53 -6.27 11.23
CA ALA A 297 -4.76 -7.46 10.93
C ALA A 297 -3.38 -7.44 11.60
N TYR A 298 -2.70 -6.29 11.63
CA TYR A 298 -1.43 -6.15 12.31
C TYR A 298 -1.56 -6.33 13.82
N THR A 299 -2.60 -5.78 14.43
CA THR A 299 -2.83 -5.86 15.87
C THR A 299 -3.25 -7.27 16.32
N GLU A 300 -4.08 -7.94 15.51
CA GLU A 300 -4.67 -9.23 15.83
C GLU A 300 -3.83 -10.43 15.39
N ARG A 301 -2.67 -10.19 14.71
CA ARG A 301 -1.81 -11.28 14.26
C ARG A 301 -1.30 -12.14 15.42
N ARG A 302 -1.39 -13.43 15.23
CA ARG A 302 -0.95 -14.45 16.18
C ARG A 302 0.26 -15.20 15.62
N PHE A 303 1.36 -15.19 16.35
CA PHE A 303 2.54 -15.98 15.99
C PHE A 303 2.32 -17.45 16.31
N THR A 304 2.24 -18.30 15.30
CA THR A 304 2.00 -19.75 15.43
C THR A 304 3.30 -20.55 15.37
N GLY A 305 4.42 -19.93 15.03
CA GLY A 305 5.73 -20.52 14.95
C GLY A 305 6.84 -19.51 14.68
N HIS A 306 8.08 -19.95 14.79
CA HIS A 306 9.26 -19.14 14.52
C HIS A 306 10.27 -19.92 13.71
N LEU A 307 10.85 -19.27 12.71
CA LEU A 307 11.98 -19.76 11.97
C LEU A 307 13.25 -19.57 12.78
N THR A 308 14.21 -20.49 12.55
CA THR A 308 15.56 -20.43 13.08
C THR A 308 16.54 -20.54 11.91
N GLY A 309 17.75 -20.02 12.05
CA GLY A 309 18.77 -20.10 10.99
C GLY A 309 19.24 -18.74 10.50
N ASP A 310 19.93 -18.70 9.35
CA ASP A 310 20.64 -17.51 8.88
C ASP A 310 19.83 -16.62 7.93
N LYS A 311 18.82 -17.16 7.27
CA LYS A 311 17.89 -16.33 6.50
C LYS A 311 16.92 -15.61 7.45
N PRO A 312 16.64 -14.32 7.19
CA PRO A 312 15.64 -13.61 7.96
C PRO A 312 14.29 -14.24 7.78
#